data_dcb7ed6a3464b56b6fbd1b05d87725d1
#
_entry.id   dcb7ed6a3464b56b6fbd1b05d87725d1
#
_cell.length_a   1.000
_cell.length_b   1.000
_cell.length_c   1.000
_cell.angle_alpha   90.00
_cell.angle_beta   90.00
_cell.angle_gamma   90.00
#
_symmetry.space_group_name_H-M   'P 1'
#
loop_
_entity.id
_entity.type
_entity.pdbx_description
1 polymer ?
#
loop_
_entity_poly.entity_id
_entity_poly.type
_entity_poly.pdbx_seq_one_letter_code
_entity_poly.pdbx_strand_id
1 'polypeptide(L)'
;MGKLTFAERAWLEYLHWQAKDLKTLKRINMLLKDIDRNGNDGIGKPEKLRHRDGWSRRIDDVNRLVYQLRDDGSVEVLQCKGHYDD
;
A
#
# COMPACT_ATOMS: atom_id res chain seq x y z
N MET A 1 2.85 -11.98 11.97
CA MET A 1 2.50 -11.33 10.68
C MET A 1 1.37 -12.07 10.01
N GLY A 2 0.36 -11.36 9.58
CA GLY A 2 -0.71 -11.92 8.78
C GLY A 2 -0.27 -12.15 7.34
N LYS A 3 -1.18 -12.63 6.53
CA LYS A 3 -0.95 -12.85 5.10
C LYS A 3 -0.82 -11.52 4.37
N LEU A 4 0.11 -11.46 3.41
CA LEU A 4 0.21 -10.32 2.49
C LEU A 4 -0.16 -10.81 1.10
N THR A 5 -1.15 -10.18 0.50
CA THR A 5 -1.59 -10.50 -0.85
C THR A 5 -1.63 -9.23 -1.70
N PHE A 6 -1.60 -9.43 -3.02
CA PHE A 6 -1.71 -8.34 -3.99
C PHE A 6 -2.85 -8.65 -4.93
N ALA A 7 -3.73 -7.68 -5.16
CA ALA A 7 -4.62 -7.73 -6.30
C ALA A 7 -3.77 -7.73 -7.59
N GLU A 8 -4.31 -8.26 -8.67
CA GLU A 8 -3.54 -8.39 -9.91
C GLU A 8 -2.93 -7.07 -10.36
N ARG A 9 -3.72 -5.99 -10.36
CA ARG A 9 -3.23 -4.65 -10.70
C ARG A 9 -2.03 -4.24 -9.84
N ALA A 10 -2.16 -4.42 -8.54
CA ALA A 10 -1.11 -4.02 -7.60
C ALA A 10 0.16 -4.82 -7.81
N TRP A 11 0.03 -6.10 -8.11
CA TRP A 11 1.17 -6.95 -8.40
C TRP A 11 1.94 -6.48 -9.63
N LEU A 12 1.22 -6.14 -10.72
CA LEU A 12 1.84 -5.61 -11.93
C LEU A 12 2.53 -4.28 -11.67
N GLU A 13 1.92 -3.42 -10.84
CA GLU A 13 2.53 -2.14 -10.45
C GLU A 13 3.78 -2.34 -9.61
N TYR A 14 3.77 -3.30 -8.70
CA TYR A 14 4.92 -3.64 -7.88
C TYR A 14 6.09 -4.13 -8.76
N LEU A 15 5.80 -5.00 -9.73
CA LEU A 15 6.81 -5.45 -10.69
C LEU A 15 7.36 -4.31 -11.54
N HIS A 16 6.51 -3.34 -11.91
CA HIS A 16 6.96 -2.13 -12.61
C HIS A 16 8.03 -1.39 -11.79
N TRP A 17 7.79 -1.16 -10.51
CA TRP A 17 8.76 -0.48 -9.66
C TRP A 17 10.04 -1.29 -9.51
N GLN A 18 9.94 -2.59 -9.39
CA GLN A 18 11.10 -3.48 -9.31
C GLN A 18 12.02 -3.32 -10.53
N ALA A 19 11.42 -3.15 -11.71
CA ALA A 19 12.17 -2.99 -12.96
C ALA A 19 12.66 -1.58 -13.20
N LYS A 20 11.93 -0.55 -12.74
CA LYS A 20 12.13 0.83 -13.15
C LYS A 20 12.65 1.76 -12.06
N ASP A 21 12.32 1.52 -10.79
CA ASP A 21 12.65 2.48 -9.73
C ASP A 21 12.76 1.77 -8.38
N LEU A 22 13.96 1.32 -8.05
CA LEU A 22 14.22 0.60 -6.80
C LEU A 22 14.00 1.47 -5.55
N LYS A 23 14.18 2.79 -5.68
CA LYS A 23 13.94 3.69 -4.56
C LYS A 23 12.47 3.69 -4.18
N THR A 24 11.58 3.76 -5.16
CA THR A 24 10.14 3.68 -4.95
C THR A 24 9.75 2.32 -4.40
N LEU A 25 10.33 1.24 -4.93
CA LEU A 25 10.08 -0.10 -4.41
C LEU A 25 10.44 -0.21 -2.93
N LYS A 26 11.59 0.31 -2.53
CA LYS A 26 12.02 0.31 -1.13
C LYS A 26 11.06 1.08 -0.23
N ARG A 27 10.53 2.20 -0.73
CA ARG A 27 9.53 2.99 0.01
C ARG A 27 8.25 2.17 0.22
N ILE A 28 7.78 1.49 -0.82
CA ILE A 28 6.60 0.62 -0.72
C ILE A 28 6.85 -0.48 0.30
N ASN A 29 8.01 -1.13 0.26
CA ASN A 29 8.35 -2.18 1.21
C ASN A 29 8.37 -1.65 2.65
N MET A 30 8.86 -0.44 2.85
CA MET A 30 8.87 0.21 4.16
C MET A 30 7.45 0.46 4.66
N LEU A 31 6.55 0.92 3.78
CA LEU A 31 5.16 1.13 4.13
C LEU A 31 4.47 -0.20 4.52
N LEU A 32 4.72 -1.26 3.77
CA LEU A 32 4.14 -2.57 4.06
C LEU A 32 4.61 -3.11 5.43
N LYS A 33 5.88 -2.94 5.74
CA LYS A 33 6.41 -3.31 7.05
C LYS A 33 5.77 -2.49 8.17
N ASP A 34 5.55 -1.20 7.93
CA ASP A 34 4.94 -0.33 8.91
C ASP A 34 3.47 -0.69 9.16
N ILE A 35 2.73 -1.07 8.12
CA ILE A 35 1.36 -1.55 8.27
C ILE A 35 1.34 -2.81 9.15
N ASP A 36 2.25 -3.73 8.92
CA ASP A 36 2.34 -4.95 9.74
C ASP A 36 2.59 -4.63 11.21
N ARG A 37 3.42 -3.63 11.47
CA ARG A 37 3.84 -3.26 12.82
C ARG A 37 2.84 -2.37 13.54
N ASN A 38 2.25 -1.40 12.85
CA ASN A 38 1.47 -0.32 13.45
C ASN A 38 0.02 -0.27 12.95
N GLY A 39 -0.41 -1.18 12.09
CA GLY A 39 -1.78 -1.19 11.57
C GLY A 39 -2.06 0.03 10.71
N ASN A 40 -3.17 0.69 10.98
CA ASN A 40 -3.58 1.88 10.23
C ASN A 40 -3.07 3.18 10.85
N ASP A 41 -1.99 3.10 11.60
CA ASP A 41 -1.35 4.24 12.23
C ASP A 41 0.14 4.16 11.91
N GLY A 42 0.77 5.26 11.52
CA GLY A 42 2.20 5.22 11.22
C GLY A 42 2.60 6.15 10.09
N ILE A 43 3.63 5.75 9.34
CA ILE A 43 4.22 6.60 8.31
C ILE A 43 3.37 6.68 7.03
N GLY A 44 3.61 7.70 6.22
CA GLY A 44 2.94 7.84 4.93
C GLY A 44 1.54 8.44 5.03
N LYS A 45 1.20 9.08 6.12
CA LYS A 45 -0.10 9.74 6.34
C LYS A 45 -1.28 8.82 6.03
N PRO A 46 -1.49 7.75 6.83
CA PRO A 46 -2.61 6.84 6.57
C PRO A 46 -3.94 7.57 6.58
N GLU A 47 -4.74 7.33 5.55
CA GLU A 47 -6.08 7.90 5.41
C GLU A 47 -7.07 6.80 5.08
N LYS A 48 -8.21 6.80 5.79
CA LYS A 48 -9.30 5.89 5.49
C LYS A 48 -10.00 6.33 4.20
N LEU A 49 -10.30 5.37 3.33
CA LEU A 49 -11.06 5.66 2.10
C LEU A 49 -12.51 6.01 2.44
N ARG A 50 -13.09 6.98 1.70
CA ARG A 50 -14.44 7.48 1.96
C ARG A 50 -15.54 6.57 1.44
N HIS A 51 -15.35 6.04 0.22
CA HIS A 51 -16.43 5.40 -0.53
C HIS A 51 -16.26 3.89 -0.66
N ARG A 52 -15.26 3.32 -0.01
CA ARG A 52 -15.04 1.86 0.01
C ARG A 52 -14.17 1.51 1.20
N ASP A 53 -14.16 0.23 1.54
CA ASP A 53 -13.28 -0.28 2.58
C ASP A 53 -11.83 -0.16 2.15
N GLY A 54 -11.00 0.24 3.08
CA GLY A 54 -9.57 0.32 2.84
C GLY A 54 -8.97 1.63 3.30
N TRP A 55 -7.68 1.71 3.08
CA TRP A 55 -6.84 2.82 3.52
C TRP A 55 -5.83 3.15 2.42
N SER A 56 -5.30 4.36 2.46
CA SER A 56 -4.20 4.75 1.58
C SER A 56 -3.06 5.34 2.38
N ARG A 57 -1.85 5.17 1.87
CA ARG A 57 -0.65 5.83 2.39
C ARG A 57 0.13 6.43 1.23
N ARG A 58 0.83 7.51 1.50
CA ARG A 58 1.65 8.18 0.49
C ARG A 58 2.95 7.43 0.25
N ILE A 59 3.18 7.03 -0.99
CA ILE A 59 4.48 6.53 -1.44
C ILE A 59 5.37 7.75 -1.72
N ASP A 60 4.85 8.69 -2.51
CA ASP A 60 5.47 9.98 -2.82
C ASP A 60 4.36 11.00 -3.14
N ASP A 61 4.70 12.13 -3.74
CA ASP A 61 3.73 13.19 -4.04
C ASP A 61 2.67 12.77 -5.06
N VAL A 62 2.97 11.76 -5.88
CA VAL A 62 2.09 11.30 -6.97
C VAL A 62 1.45 9.97 -6.66
N ASN A 63 2.22 9.05 -6.09
CA ASN A 63 1.82 7.65 -5.96
C ASN A 63 1.28 7.33 -4.57
N ARG A 64 0.26 6.47 -4.54
CA ARG A 64 -0.39 6.03 -3.30
C ARG A 64 -0.38 4.51 -3.21
N LEU A 65 -0.19 4.03 -1.99
CA LEU A 65 -0.41 2.63 -1.63
C LEU A 65 -1.83 2.52 -1.11
N VAL A 66 -2.67 1.77 -1.81
CA VAL A 66 -4.05 1.51 -1.40
C VAL A 66 -4.16 0.05 -0.96
N TYR A 67 -4.71 -0.17 0.23
CA TYR A 67 -4.71 -1.50 0.83
C TYR A 67 -5.90 -1.70 1.76
N GLN A 68 -6.18 -2.95 2.07
CA GLN A 68 -7.12 -3.34 3.12
C GLN A 68 -6.35 -4.08 4.20
N LEU A 69 -6.62 -3.72 5.45
CA LEU A 69 -6.11 -4.44 6.61
C LEU A 69 -7.29 -5.10 7.31
N ARG A 70 -7.24 -6.42 7.43
CA ARG A 70 -8.32 -7.20 8.03
C ARG A 70 -8.05 -7.46 9.51
N ASP A 71 -9.09 -7.87 10.23
CA ASP A 71 -9.02 -8.10 11.67
C ASP A 71 -8.01 -9.17 12.07
N ASP A 72 -7.76 -10.13 11.18
CA ASP A 72 -6.77 -11.19 11.42
C ASP A 72 -5.33 -10.74 11.15
N GLY A 73 -5.13 -9.47 10.81
CA GLY A 73 -3.82 -8.93 10.48
C GLY A 73 -3.38 -9.10 9.05
N SER A 74 -4.20 -9.75 8.20
CA SER A 74 -3.86 -9.90 6.78
C SER A 74 -4.03 -8.58 6.05
N VAL A 75 -3.18 -8.36 5.04
CA VAL A 75 -3.16 -7.15 4.24
C VAL A 75 -3.31 -7.52 2.77
N GLU A 76 -4.20 -6.84 2.08
CA GLU A 76 -4.29 -6.95 0.62
C GLU A 76 -3.94 -5.60 0.00
N VAL A 77 -2.95 -5.59 -0.89
CA VAL A 77 -2.56 -4.40 -1.64
C VAL A 77 -3.43 -4.31 -2.89
N LEU A 78 -4.14 -3.20 -3.04
CA LEU A 78 -5.07 -2.98 -4.15
C LEU A 78 -4.45 -2.12 -5.24
N GLN A 79 -3.52 -1.24 -4.87
CA GLN A 79 -2.87 -0.32 -5.80
C GLN A 79 -1.56 0.16 -5.17
N CYS A 80 -0.51 0.33 -5.98
CA CYS A 80 0.73 0.95 -5.50
C CYS A 80 1.38 1.86 -6.55
N LYS A 81 0.60 2.36 -7.49
CA LYS A 81 1.08 3.29 -8.51
C LYS A 81 -0.07 4.21 -8.92
N GLY A 82 0.24 5.52 -9.01
CA GLY A 82 -0.73 6.53 -9.40
C GLY A 82 -1.50 7.12 -8.24
N HIS A 83 -2.29 8.12 -8.54
CA HIS A 83 -3.20 8.76 -7.61
C HIS A 83 -4.36 7.84 -7.27
N TYR A 84 -4.96 8.09 -6.11
CA TYR A 84 -6.23 7.50 -5.75
C TYR A 84 -7.20 8.63 -5.40
N ASP A 85 -8.21 8.82 -6.21
CA ASP A 85 -9.29 9.77 -5.96
C ASP A 85 -10.46 9.01 -5.33
N ASP A 86 -10.78 9.39 -4.11
CA ASP A 86 -11.82 8.72 -3.35
C ASP A 86 -13.13 9.53 -3.38
#